data_a6f21a557a5e3e320b719d9ae0d4624c
#
_entry.id   a6f21a557a5e3e320b719d9ae0d4624c
#
_cell.length_a   1.000
_cell.length_b   1.000
_cell.length_c   1.000
_cell.angle_alpha   90.00
_cell.angle_beta   90.00
_cell.angle_gamma   90.00
#
_symmetry.space_group_name_H-M   'P 1'
#
loop_
_entity.id
_entity.type
_entity.pdbx_description
1 polymer ?
#
loop_
_entity_poly.entity_id
_entity_poly.type
_entity_poly.pdbx_seq_one_letter_code
_entity_poly.pdbx_strand_id
1 'polypeptide(L)'
;RSVSRGLGDVYKRQKLNNDKLKIGYFSSDFHSHPVSHLIKDVFKYHDRSKFEVIGFHHGTKYDKWTTEIKKNFDEFINLNKLKMSEVELFIRKKNLDIAINLNGYTANSKNEIFSKRVARIQINYLGYTGTMGSDFMDYLIADKTVIPEKDKKYYSEKILHLPNCWLPSSKHREISKRNFEKKDFLIPDNKFVFCNFNNIYKITPEIFKIWMNILLNSDGSVLWLISKNISVKENLRTEAKKGGVDPNRIIFSDPIDIEDH
;
A
#
# COMPACT_ATOMS: atom_id res chain seq x y z
N ARG A 1 21.69 24.43 14.18
CA ARG A 1 20.29 24.61 13.62
C ARG A 1 20.22 25.34 12.28
N SER A 2 21.31 25.89 11.72
CA SER A 2 21.26 26.74 10.50
C SER A 2 21.74 26.10 9.19
N VAL A 3 22.49 25.01 9.23
CA VAL A 3 23.14 24.44 8.03
C VAL A 3 22.19 23.61 7.16
N SER A 4 21.20 22.94 7.73
CA SER A 4 20.25 22.12 6.95
C SER A 4 19.19 22.95 6.21
N ARG A 5 18.78 24.10 6.75
CA ARG A 5 17.83 25.01 6.08
C ARG A 5 18.38 25.61 4.78
N GLY A 6 19.68 25.99 4.77
CA GLY A 6 20.29 26.61 3.58
C GLY A 6 20.38 25.71 2.36
N LEU A 7 20.71 24.42 2.53
CA LEU A 7 20.81 23.46 1.43
C LEU A 7 19.42 23.09 0.83
N GLY A 8 18.40 22.95 1.68
CA GLY A 8 17.02 22.70 1.23
C GLY A 8 16.45 23.87 0.41
N ASP A 9 16.72 25.11 0.81
CA ASP A 9 16.25 26.30 0.11
C ASP A 9 16.99 26.53 -1.21
N VAL A 10 18.28 26.20 -1.29
CA VAL A 10 19.07 26.26 -2.53
C VAL A 10 18.53 25.23 -3.54
N TYR A 11 18.22 24.03 -3.09
CA TYR A 11 17.68 23.00 -3.98
C TYR A 11 16.28 23.35 -4.51
N LYS A 12 15.42 23.94 -3.69
CA LYS A 12 14.09 24.44 -4.10
C LYS A 12 14.15 25.55 -5.16
N ARG A 13 15.24 26.31 -5.24
CA ARG A 13 15.38 27.46 -6.16
C ARG A 13 16.04 27.16 -7.50
N GLN A 14 16.53 25.94 -7.72
CA GLN A 14 17.10 25.55 -9.01
C GLN A 14 16.04 25.58 -10.11
N LYS A 15 16.33 26.25 -11.23
CA LYS A 15 15.45 26.27 -12.41
C LYS A 15 15.37 24.88 -13.04
N LEU A 16 14.20 24.53 -13.55
CA LEU A 16 14.00 23.36 -14.41
C LEU A 16 14.77 23.60 -15.72
N ASN A 17 15.86 22.89 -15.91
CA ASN A 17 16.69 22.96 -17.12
C ASN A 17 16.54 21.72 -17.99
N ASN A 18 15.59 20.84 -17.69
CA ASN A 18 15.39 19.58 -18.41
C ASN A 18 14.13 19.66 -19.29
N ASP A 19 14.17 19.07 -20.45
CA ASP A 19 13.02 18.93 -21.33
C ASP A 19 11.90 18.06 -20.69
N LYS A 20 12.26 17.17 -19.76
CA LYS A 20 11.35 16.31 -19.01
C LYS A 20 11.54 16.48 -17.51
N LEU A 21 10.42 16.41 -16.76
CA LEU A 21 10.45 16.33 -15.31
C LEU A 21 10.84 14.92 -14.84
N LYS A 22 11.78 14.83 -13.91
CA LYS A 22 12.24 13.56 -13.34
C LYS A 22 11.48 13.22 -12.07
N ILE A 23 10.75 12.11 -12.10
CA ILE A 23 9.96 11.60 -10.98
C ILE A 23 10.62 10.33 -10.45
N GLY A 24 11.02 10.34 -9.17
CA GLY A 24 11.53 9.18 -8.47
C GLY A 24 10.46 8.57 -7.57
N TYR A 25 10.14 7.31 -7.74
CA TYR A 25 9.28 6.53 -6.83
C TYR A 25 10.13 5.66 -5.93
N PHE A 26 9.94 5.81 -4.62
CA PHE A 26 10.72 5.10 -3.60
C PHE A 26 9.84 4.10 -2.87
N SER A 27 10.25 2.82 -2.83
CA SER A 27 9.53 1.79 -2.09
C SER A 27 10.41 0.63 -1.67
N SER A 28 10.12 0.06 -0.48
CA SER A 28 10.55 -1.27 -0.07
C SER A 28 9.72 -2.37 -0.72
N ASP A 29 8.54 -2.02 -1.26
CA ASP A 29 7.45 -2.94 -1.57
C ASP A 29 7.26 -3.19 -3.07
N PHE A 30 8.27 -2.93 -3.91
CA PHE A 30 8.28 -3.33 -5.32
C PHE A 30 8.43 -4.85 -5.50
N HIS A 31 7.56 -5.59 -4.83
CA HIS A 31 7.42 -7.05 -4.92
C HIS A 31 5.93 -7.41 -4.81
N SER A 32 5.56 -8.68 -4.66
CA SER A 32 4.17 -9.08 -4.39
C SER A 32 3.70 -8.51 -3.05
N HIS A 33 3.12 -7.32 -3.12
CA HIS A 33 2.65 -6.50 -1.99
C HIS A 33 1.45 -5.65 -2.41
N PRO A 34 0.48 -5.37 -1.52
CA PRO A 34 -0.70 -4.55 -1.84
C PRO A 34 -0.39 -3.22 -2.53
N VAL A 35 0.63 -2.48 -2.06
CA VAL A 35 1.05 -1.21 -2.69
C VAL A 35 1.41 -1.43 -4.16
N SER A 36 2.21 -2.44 -4.46
CA SER A 36 2.62 -2.76 -5.82
C SER A 36 1.46 -3.19 -6.72
N HIS A 37 0.55 -4.01 -6.18
CA HIS A 37 -0.65 -4.43 -6.91
C HIS A 37 -1.56 -3.27 -7.29
N LEU A 38 -1.61 -2.24 -6.45
CA LEU A 38 -2.41 -1.05 -6.68
C LEU A 38 -1.76 -0.08 -7.68
N ILE A 39 -0.44 0.20 -7.54
CA ILE A 39 0.21 1.33 -8.22
C ILE A 39 0.91 0.96 -9.54
N LYS A 40 1.11 -0.34 -9.85
CA LYS A 40 1.93 -0.76 -11.01
C LYS A 40 1.57 -0.08 -12.32
N ASP A 41 0.28 0.14 -12.57
CA ASP A 41 -0.17 0.75 -13.81
C ASP A 41 0.05 2.27 -13.84
N VAL A 42 0.09 2.93 -12.68
CA VAL A 42 0.41 4.37 -12.60
C VAL A 42 1.78 4.64 -13.21
N PHE A 43 2.77 3.80 -12.96
CA PHE A 43 4.10 3.95 -13.53
C PHE A 43 4.07 3.88 -15.05
N LYS A 44 3.26 2.98 -15.62
CA LYS A 44 3.11 2.81 -17.07
C LYS A 44 2.45 4.00 -17.76
N TYR A 45 1.47 4.63 -17.10
CA TYR A 45 0.62 5.65 -17.73
C TYR A 45 1.19 7.08 -17.67
N HIS A 46 2.40 7.27 -17.13
CA HIS A 46 3.06 8.56 -17.23
C HIS A 46 3.35 8.92 -18.69
N ASP A 47 3.04 10.15 -19.07
CA ASP A 47 3.41 10.72 -20.39
C ASP A 47 4.93 10.84 -20.49
N ARG A 48 5.55 9.89 -21.19
CA ARG A 48 7.01 9.84 -21.36
C ARG A 48 7.57 10.97 -22.23
N SER A 49 6.73 11.74 -22.89
CA SER A 49 7.18 12.97 -23.56
C SER A 49 7.50 14.08 -22.55
N LYS A 50 6.86 14.05 -21.36
CA LYS A 50 6.98 15.07 -20.30
C LYS A 50 7.72 14.59 -19.06
N PHE A 51 7.73 13.26 -18.79
CA PHE A 51 8.25 12.69 -17.57
C PHE A 51 9.28 11.60 -17.83
N GLU A 52 10.37 11.63 -17.07
CA GLU A 52 11.29 10.52 -16.87
C GLU A 52 10.97 9.91 -15.51
N VAL A 53 10.63 8.61 -15.46
CA VAL A 53 10.14 7.94 -14.25
C VAL A 53 11.13 6.90 -13.78
N ILE A 54 11.65 7.09 -12.56
CA ILE A 54 12.72 6.28 -11.99
C ILE A 54 12.20 5.56 -10.75
N GLY A 55 12.40 4.23 -10.69
CA GLY A 55 12.08 3.42 -9.52
C GLY A 55 13.29 3.23 -8.61
N PHE A 56 13.17 3.57 -7.34
CA PHE A 56 14.17 3.36 -6.30
C PHE A 56 13.70 2.28 -5.33
N HIS A 57 14.21 1.08 -5.49
CA HIS A 57 13.88 -0.06 -4.64
C HIS A 57 14.85 -0.14 -3.46
N HIS A 58 14.31 -0.13 -2.24
CA HIS A 58 15.10 -0.27 -1.02
C HIS A 58 14.64 -1.44 -0.12
N GLY A 59 13.74 -2.29 -0.61
CA GLY A 59 13.36 -3.54 0.05
C GLY A 59 14.33 -4.68 -0.25
N THR A 60 14.26 -5.72 0.58
CA THR A 60 15.12 -6.91 0.43
C THR A 60 14.50 -8.01 -0.44
N LYS A 61 13.17 -7.96 -0.63
CA LYS A 61 12.44 -8.97 -1.43
C LYS A 61 12.53 -8.64 -2.92
N TYR A 62 12.78 -9.69 -3.71
CA TYR A 62 12.83 -9.62 -5.16
C TYR A 62 12.13 -10.86 -5.76
N ASP A 63 11.05 -10.65 -6.50
CA ASP A 63 10.22 -11.72 -7.06
C ASP A 63 9.78 -11.45 -8.50
N LYS A 64 8.86 -12.28 -9.03
CA LYS A 64 8.29 -12.08 -10.36
C LYS A 64 7.65 -10.70 -10.53
N TRP A 65 6.98 -10.19 -9.48
CA TRP A 65 6.35 -8.88 -9.48
C TRP A 65 7.35 -7.74 -9.59
N THR A 66 8.50 -7.85 -8.89
CA THR A 66 9.60 -6.88 -9.03
C THR A 66 10.06 -6.80 -10.49
N THR A 67 10.19 -7.96 -11.15
CA THR A 67 10.60 -8.03 -12.56
C THR A 67 9.58 -7.38 -13.48
N GLU A 68 8.29 -7.56 -13.24
CA GLU A 68 7.22 -6.93 -14.02
C GLU A 68 7.13 -5.41 -13.78
N ILE A 69 7.17 -4.99 -12.52
CA ILE A 69 7.11 -3.57 -12.16
C ILE A 69 8.28 -2.79 -12.77
N LYS A 70 9.48 -3.37 -12.73
CA LYS A 70 10.70 -2.77 -13.29
C LYS A 70 10.53 -2.35 -14.74
N LYS A 71 9.75 -3.08 -15.55
CA LYS A 71 9.50 -2.77 -16.97
C LYS A 71 8.74 -1.47 -17.19
N ASN A 72 8.07 -0.96 -16.15
CA ASN A 72 7.26 0.26 -16.21
C ASN A 72 8.04 1.54 -15.84
N PHE A 73 9.34 1.44 -15.58
CA PHE A 73 10.23 2.57 -15.30
C PHE A 73 11.21 2.78 -16.44
N ASP A 74 11.64 4.02 -16.63
CA ASP A 74 12.74 4.33 -17.55
C ASP A 74 14.07 3.85 -16.96
N GLU A 75 14.22 3.93 -15.64
CA GLU A 75 15.34 3.37 -14.88
C GLU A 75 14.84 2.75 -13.58
N PHE A 76 15.39 1.61 -13.20
CA PHE A 76 15.06 0.94 -11.92
C PHE A 76 16.33 0.64 -11.14
N ILE A 77 16.44 1.21 -9.95
CA ILE A 77 17.65 1.23 -9.14
C ILE A 77 17.42 0.47 -7.83
N ASN A 78 18.29 -0.47 -7.53
CA ASN A 78 18.31 -1.15 -6.25
C ASN A 78 19.26 -0.44 -5.29
N LEU A 79 18.72 0.30 -4.33
CA LEU A 79 19.47 1.06 -3.32
C LEU A 79 20.16 0.18 -2.27
N ASN A 80 19.76 -1.09 -2.12
CA ASN A 80 20.40 -1.99 -1.15
C ASN A 80 21.85 -2.37 -1.52
N LYS A 81 22.27 -2.07 -2.73
CA LYS A 81 23.67 -2.24 -3.16
C LYS A 81 24.58 -1.11 -2.69
N LEU A 82 24.01 -0.03 -2.14
CA LEU A 82 24.73 1.15 -1.67
C LEU A 82 24.68 1.23 -0.15
N LYS A 83 25.75 1.73 0.45
CA LYS A 83 25.71 2.15 1.87
C LYS A 83 24.83 3.38 2.02
N MET A 84 24.18 3.55 3.16
CA MET A 84 23.28 4.69 3.39
C MET A 84 23.99 6.05 3.18
N SER A 85 25.27 6.15 3.53
CA SER A 85 26.08 7.34 3.29
C SER A 85 26.29 7.69 1.81
N GLU A 86 26.17 6.71 0.93
CA GLU A 86 26.33 6.88 -0.53
C GLU A 86 25.00 7.14 -1.23
N VAL A 87 23.88 6.68 -0.64
CA VAL A 87 22.54 6.78 -1.20
C VAL A 87 22.16 8.22 -1.52
N GLU A 88 22.41 9.15 -0.58
CA GLU A 88 22.10 10.57 -0.78
C GLU A 88 22.81 11.15 -2.01
N LEU A 89 24.13 10.99 -2.08
CA LEU A 89 24.94 11.50 -3.20
C LEU A 89 24.54 10.86 -4.53
N PHE A 90 24.24 9.57 -4.50
CA PHE A 90 23.79 8.84 -5.68
C PHE A 90 22.47 9.39 -6.20
N ILE A 91 21.46 9.58 -5.32
CA ILE A 91 20.14 10.09 -5.73
C ILE A 91 20.25 11.54 -6.19
N ARG A 92 21.04 12.39 -5.53
CA ARG A 92 21.26 13.80 -5.93
C ARG A 92 21.80 13.92 -7.35
N LYS A 93 22.69 13.01 -7.79
CA LYS A 93 23.20 12.97 -9.17
C LYS A 93 22.11 12.68 -10.22
N LYS A 94 20.97 12.11 -9.82
CA LYS A 94 19.82 11.91 -10.71
C LYS A 94 19.04 13.17 -10.99
N ASN A 95 19.22 14.24 -10.17
CA ASN A 95 18.55 15.54 -10.31
C ASN A 95 17.02 15.40 -10.38
N LEU A 96 16.43 14.73 -9.38
CA LEU A 96 14.99 14.54 -9.30
C LEU A 96 14.26 15.87 -9.07
N ASP A 97 13.20 16.12 -9.84
CA ASP A 97 12.25 17.20 -9.58
C ASP A 97 11.26 16.81 -8.49
N ILE A 98 10.77 15.57 -8.55
CA ILE A 98 9.77 15.04 -7.62
C ILE A 98 10.25 13.69 -7.07
N ALA A 99 10.22 13.53 -5.75
CA ALA A 99 10.42 12.24 -5.09
C ALA A 99 9.14 11.82 -4.39
N ILE A 100 8.65 10.63 -4.69
CA ILE A 100 7.41 10.08 -4.14
C ILE A 100 7.74 8.92 -3.22
N ASN A 101 7.42 9.08 -1.93
CA ASN A 101 7.56 8.06 -0.89
C ASN A 101 6.31 7.19 -0.89
N LEU A 102 6.44 5.92 -1.24
CA LEU A 102 5.32 4.96 -1.25
C LEU A 102 5.18 4.17 0.05
N ASN A 103 6.09 4.36 1.01
CA ASN A 103 6.05 3.68 2.30
C ASN A 103 5.47 4.56 3.42
N GLY A 104 5.98 5.79 3.57
CA GLY A 104 5.70 6.57 4.77
C GLY A 104 6.20 5.85 6.03
N TYR A 105 5.41 5.78 7.10
CA TYR A 105 5.75 5.08 8.35
C TYR A 105 5.25 3.63 8.35
N THR A 106 5.58 2.87 7.30
CA THR A 106 5.33 1.43 7.24
C THR A 106 6.62 0.63 7.47
N ALA A 107 6.51 -0.70 7.58
CA ALA A 107 7.65 -1.58 7.75
C ALA A 107 8.68 -1.40 6.62
N ASN A 108 9.96 -1.49 6.96
CA ASN A 108 11.10 -1.36 6.04
C ASN A 108 11.20 0.00 5.32
N SER A 109 10.51 1.04 5.81
CA SER A 109 10.66 2.39 5.28
C SER A 109 12.09 2.91 5.50
N LYS A 110 12.55 3.79 4.59
CA LYS A 110 13.83 4.50 4.70
C LYS A 110 13.58 6.01 4.60
N ASN A 111 12.82 6.55 5.57
CA ASN A 111 12.43 7.96 5.59
C ASN A 111 13.62 8.92 5.74
N GLU A 112 14.76 8.41 6.25
CA GLU A 112 16.03 9.16 6.31
C GLU A 112 16.52 9.61 4.92
N ILE A 113 16.14 8.95 3.85
CA ILE A 113 16.44 9.39 2.47
C ILE A 113 15.78 10.76 2.23
N PHE A 114 14.53 10.92 2.60
CA PHE A 114 13.75 12.13 2.38
C PHE A 114 14.20 13.28 3.32
N SER A 115 14.68 12.96 4.53
CA SER A 115 15.22 13.96 5.45
C SER A 115 16.45 14.70 4.88
N LYS A 116 17.11 14.10 3.88
CA LYS A 116 18.24 14.70 3.15
C LYS A 116 17.82 15.62 1.99
N ARG A 117 16.52 15.78 1.77
CA ARG A 117 15.98 16.61 0.70
C ARG A 117 16.53 16.21 -0.68
N VAL A 118 16.23 15.00 -1.12
CA VAL A 118 16.78 14.39 -2.36
C VAL A 118 16.09 14.86 -3.64
N ALA A 119 14.98 15.61 -3.53
CA ALA A 119 14.27 16.22 -4.66
C ALA A 119 13.75 17.61 -4.30
N ARG A 120 13.39 18.39 -5.33
CA ARG A 120 12.80 19.73 -5.16
C ARG A 120 11.44 19.68 -4.46
N ILE A 121 10.63 18.68 -4.83
CA ILE A 121 9.32 18.38 -4.26
C ILE A 121 9.34 16.95 -3.72
N GLN A 122 8.92 16.77 -2.49
CA GLN A 122 8.82 15.45 -1.86
C GLN A 122 7.38 15.19 -1.43
N ILE A 123 6.85 14.05 -1.85
CA ILE A 123 5.43 13.70 -1.72
C ILE A 123 5.29 12.35 -1.01
N ASN A 124 4.41 12.26 -0.03
CA ASN A 124 3.97 10.99 0.54
C ASN A 124 2.73 10.49 -0.21
N TYR A 125 2.71 9.20 -0.56
CA TYR A 125 1.58 8.62 -1.29
C TYR A 125 1.41 7.13 -1.02
N LEU A 126 0.17 6.71 -0.91
CA LEU A 126 -0.37 5.37 -0.97
C LEU A 126 -0.10 4.47 0.24
N GLY A 127 1.14 4.14 0.58
CA GLY A 127 1.43 3.15 1.63
C GLY A 127 1.07 3.60 3.04
N TYR A 128 1.09 4.91 3.29
CA TYR A 128 0.74 5.51 4.57
C TYR A 128 -0.04 6.80 4.37
N THR A 129 -1.25 6.87 4.90
CA THR A 129 -2.18 7.99 4.71
C THR A 129 -2.14 9.02 5.85
N GLY A 130 -1.36 8.76 6.88
CA GLY A 130 -1.14 9.71 7.98
C GLY A 130 -0.12 10.78 7.62
N THR A 131 -0.09 11.86 8.41
CA THR A 131 0.96 12.88 8.29
C THR A 131 2.33 12.29 8.64
N MET A 132 3.35 12.68 7.90
CA MET A 132 4.74 12.38 8.23
C MET A 132 5.27 13.24 9.39
N GLY A 133 4.54 14.32 9.76
CA GLY A 133 4.91 15.21 10.87
C GLY A 133 6.28 15.85 10.69
N SER A 134 6.71 16.09 9.47
CA SER A 134 8.07 16.53 9.15
C SER A 134 8.08 17.68 8.14
N ASP A 135 9.11 18.52 8.20
CA ASP A 135 9.30 19.66 7.30
C ASP A 135 9.95 19.28 5.96
N PHE A 136 10.39 18.03 5.83
CA PHE A 136 11.00 17.55 4.59
C PHE A 136 10.00 16.92 3.61
N MET A 137 8.74 16.69 4.01
CA MET A 137 7.67 16.29 3.09
C MET A 137 6.80 17.49 2.74
N ASP A 138 6.65 17.81 1.46
CA ASP A 138 5.90 18.99 1.01
C ASP A 138 4.41 18.70 0.85
N TYR A 139 4.08 17.52 0.33
CA TYR A 139 2.71 17.14 -0.04
C TYR A 139 2.37 15.72 0.38
N LEU A 140 1.08 15.49 0.58
CA LEU A 140 0.48 14.17 0.68
C LEU A 140 -0.66 14.07 -0.34
N ILE A 141 -0.67 12.99 -1.14
CA ILE A 141 -1.74 12.71 -2.10
C ILE A 141 -2.86 11.94 -1.40
N ALA A 142 -4.07 12.47 -1.48
CA ALA A 142 -5.28 11.89 -0.90
C ALA A 142 -6.50 12.19 -1.77
N ASP A 143 -7.70 11.93 -1.28
CA ASP A 143 -8.96 12.46 -1.78
C ASP A 143 -9.78 13.07 -0.63
N LYS A 144 -10.92 13.67 -0.96
CA LYS A 144 -11.77 14.36 0.02
C LYS A 144 -12.46 13.42 1.01
N THR A 145 -12.55 12.13 0.70
CA THR A 145 -13.13 11.11 1.58
C THR A 145 -12.11 10.67 2.63
N VAL A 146 -10.87 10.40 2.19
CA VAL A 146 -9.77 9.95 3.07
C VAL A 146 -9.29 11.08 3.97
N ILE A 147 -9.14 12.30 3.43
CA ILE A 147 -8.76 13.49 4.19
C ILE A 147 -9.74 14.62 3.85
N PRO A 148 -10.86 14.74 4.59
CA PRO A 148 -11.79 15.84 4.43
C PRO A 148 -11.13 17.21 4.69
N GLU A 149 -11.67 18.28 4.10
CA GLU A 149 -11.12 19.65 4.25
C GLU A 149 -10.89 20.06 5.72
N LYS A 150 -11.84 19.70 6.61
CA LYS A 150 -11.78 20.00 8.04
C LYS A 150 -10.60 19.35 8.77
N ASP A 151 -10.08 18.24 8.22
CA ASP A 151 -9.04 17.44 8.84
C ASP A 151 -7.63 17.76 8.31
N LYS A 152 -7.50 18.57 7.26
CA LYS A 152 -6.22 19.05 6.73
C LYS A 152 -5.34 19.72 7.78
N LYS A 153 -5.91 20.34 8.79
CA LYS A 153 -5.21 21.00 9.90
C LYS A 153 -4.34 20.06 10.76
N TYR A 154 -4.60 18.75 10.68
CA TYR A 154 -3.81 17.72 11.40
C TYR A 154 -2.60 17.23 10.63
N TYR A 155 -2.37 17.73 9.42
CA TYR A 155 -1.27 17.33 8.55
C TYR A 155 -0.25 18.46 8.44
N SER A 156 1.04 18.09 8.51
CA SER A 156 2.14 19.04 8.26
C SER A 156 2.34 19.31 6.77
N GLU A 157 1.95 18.37 5.92
CA GLU A 157 2.01 18.43 4.46
C GLU A 157 0.83 19.19 3.87
N LYS A 158 1.03 19.77 2.71
CA LYS A 158 -0.09 20.26 1.88
C LYS A 158 -0.81 19.08 1.24
N ILE A 159 -2.13 18.97 1.42
CA ILE A 159 -2.91 17.88 0.85
C ILE A 159 -3.26 18.17 -0.61
N LEU A 160 -2.85 17.26 -1.49
CA LEU A 160 -3.23 17.22 -2.90
C LEU A 160 -4.39 16.25 -3.08
N HIS A 161 -5.59 16.77 -3.28
CA HIS A 161 -6.77 15.94 -3.52
C HIS A 161 -6.84 15.48 -4.97
N LEU A 162 -6.85 14.17 -5.20
CA LEU A 162 -7.28 13.60 -6.45
C LEU A 162 -8.81 13.76 -6.61
N PRO A 163 -9.31 13.92 -7.86
CA PRO A 163 -10.72 14.29 -8.08
C PRO A 163 -11.73 13.22 -7.66
N ASN A 164 -11.40 11.94 -7.77
CA ASN A 164 -12.32 10.84 -7.50
C ASN A 164 -11.87 9.99 -6.31
N CYS A 165 -10.81 9.22 -6.49
CA CYS A 165 -10.28 8.29 -5.49
C CYS A 165 -8.76 8.38 -5.46
N TRP A 166 -8.17 8.45 -4.27
CA TRP A 166 -6.73 8.46 -4.08
C TRP A 166 -6.10 7.08 -4.33
N LEU A 167 -6.88 6.01 -4.18
CA LEU A 167 -6.43 4.64 -4.33
C LEU A 167 -6.41 4.25 -5.81
N PRO A 168 -5.23 4.03 -6.41
CA PRO A 168 -5.16 3.59 -7.80
C PRO A 168 -5.63 2.14 -7.91
N SER A 169 -6.21 1.80 -9.03
CA SER A 169 -6.67 0.45 -9.33
C SER A 169 -6.39 0.11 -10.78
N SER A 170 -5.83 -1.07 -11.03
CA SER A 170 -5.60 -1.55 -12.40
C SER A 170 -6.92 -1.95 -13.06
N LYS A 171 -7.12 -1.51 -14.31
CA LYS A 171 -8.20 -2.00 -15.18
C LYS A 171 -7.89 -3.37 -15.79
N HIS A 172 -6.65 -3.83 -15.68
CA HIS A 172 -6.12 -5.03 -16.33
C HIS A 172 -5.70 -6.07 -15.29
N ARG A 173 -6.53 -6.26 -14.24
CA ARG A 173 -6.33 -7.39 -13.35
C ARG A 173 -6.64 -8.68 -14.09
N GLU A 174 -5.70 -9.59 -14.06
CA GLU A 174 -5.96 -10.95 -14.49
C GLU A 174 -6.95 -11.58 -13.51
N ILE A 175 -8.06 -12.06 -14.04
CA ILE A 175 -9.05 -12.84 -13.31
C ILE A 175 -8.80 -14.29 -13.69
N SER A 176 -8.76 -15.16 -12.69
CA SER A 176 -8.59 -16.60 -12.92
C SER A 176 -9.64 -17.13 -13.88
N LYS A 177 -9.24 -18.06 -14.74
CA LYS A 177 -10.13 -18.84 -15.59
C LYS A 177 -10.73 -20.05 -14.87
N ARG A 178 -10.31 -20.30 -13.63
CA ARG A 178 -10.84 -21.38 -12.79
C ARG A 178 -12.23 -21.01 -12.31
N ASN A 179 -13.15 -21.92 -12.43
CA ASN A 179 -14.47 -21.79 -11.82
C ASN A 179 -14.43 -22.45 -10.44
N PHE A 180 -14.71 -21.67 -9.43
CA PHE A 180 -14.81 -22.14 -8.04
C PHE A 180 -16.26 -22.33 -7.66
N GLU A 181 -16.53 -23.43 -6.93
CA GLU A 181 -17.82 -23.71 -6.34
C GLU A 181 -17.72 -23.69 -4.81
N LYS A 182 -18.83 -23.50 -4.12
CA LYS A 182 -18.86 -23.50 -2.63
C LYS A 182 -18.23 -24.75 -2.03
N LYS A 183 -18.43 -25.91 -2.67
CA LYS A 183 -17.86 -27.20 -2.23
C LYS A 183 -16.32 -27.21 -2.20
N ASP A 184 -15.65 -26.43 -3.07
CA ASP A 184 -14.19 -26.35 -3.09
C ASP A 184 -13.62 -25.73 -1.81
N PHE A 185 -14.47 -25.01 -1.09
CA PHE A 185 -14.14 -24.34 0.18
C PHE A 185 -14.91 -24.92 1.37
N LEU A 186 -15.51 -26.11 1.22
CA LEU A 186 -16.31 -26.77 2.25
C LEU A 186 -17.51 -25.93 2.73
N ILE A 187 -18.06 -25.10 1.85
CA ILE A 187 -19.23 -24.27 2.12
C ILE A 187 -20.47 -25.02 1.60
N PRO A 188 -21.48 -25.29 2.46
CA PRO A 188 -22.71 -25.92 2.00
C PRO A 188 -23.47 -25.06 0.98
N ASP A 189 -24.01 -25.67 -0.09
CA ASP A 189 -24.63 -24.95 -1.20
C ASP A 189 -25.84 -24.11 -0.79
N ASN A 190 -26.62 -24.59 0.16
CA ASN A 190 -27.85 -23.97 0.64
C ASN A 190 -27.62 -22.87 1.70
N LYS A 191 -26.36 -22.52 2.02
CA LYS A 191 -26.05 -21.51 3.03
C LYS A 191 -25.81 -20.14 2.38
N PHE A 192 -26.29 -19.09 3.06
CA PHE A 192 -25.86 -17.73 2.78
C PHE A 192 -24.46 -17.51 3.37
N VAL A 193 -23.58 -16.84 2.63
CA VAL A 193 -22.18 -16.68 3.02
C VAL A 193 -21.88 -15.24 3.36
N PHE A 194 -21.60 -14.96 4.62
CA PHE A 194 -20.86 -13.76 5.02
C PHE A 194 -19.37 -14.05 4.92
N CYS A 195 -18.57 -13.14 4.37
CA CYS A 195 -17.13 -13.36 4.27
C CYS A 195 -16.31 -12.15 4.74
N ASN A 196 -15.14 -12.45 5.31
CA ASN A 196 -14.13 -11.45 5.61
C ASN A 196 -12.75 -12.05 5.35
N PHE A 197 -12.05 -11.51 4.33
CA PHE A 197 -10.72 -11.96 3.93
C PHE A 197 -9.61 -10.99 4.35
N ASN A 198 -9.92 -10.10 5.30
CA ASN A 198 -8.90 -9.29 5.95
C ASN A 198 -8.00 -10.11 6.87
N ASN A 199 -6.88 -9.51 7.21
CA ASN A 199 -5.92 -10.12 8.14
C ASN A 199 -6.57 -10.35 9.52
N ILE A 200 -6.39 -11.55 10.07
CA ILE A 200 -7.05 -12.00 11.31
C ILE A 200 -6.76 -11.07 12.50
N TYR A 201 -5.57 -10.43 12.58
CA TYR A 201 -5.28 -9.51 13.70
C TYR A 201 -6.19 -8.27 13.73
N LYS A 202 -6.96 -8.01 12.67
CA LYS A 202 -7.98 -6.93 12.63
C LYS A 202 -9.31 -7.32 13.24
N ILE A 203 -9.50 -8.60 13.57
CA ILE A 203 -10.72 -9.08 14.20
C ILE A 203 -10.62 -8.79 15.71
N THR A 204 -11.27 -7.72 16.15
CA THR A 204 -11.38 -7.40 17.58
C THR A 204 -12.53 -8.17 18.22
N PRO A 205 -12.55 -8.34 19.55
CA PRO A 205 -13.65 -8.97 20.26
C PRO A 205 -15.01 -8.30 19.96
N GLU A 206 -15.05 -6.97 19.84
CA GLU A 206 -16.26 -6.21 19.56
C GLU A 206 -16.80 -6.53 18.18
N ILE A 207 -15.95 -6.52 17.14
CA ILE A 207 -16.33 -6.86 15.78
C ILE A 207 -16.80 -8.31 15.69
N PHE A 208 -16.08 -9.23 16.34
CA PHE A 208 -16.47 -10.64 16.34
C PHE A 208 -17.83 -10.87 17.00
N LYS A 209 -18.11 -10.18 18.11
CA LYS A 209 -19.40 -10.21 18.77
C LYS A 209 -20.54 -9.70 17.84
N ILE A 210 -20.29 -8.65 17.08
CA ILE A 210 -21.24 -8.15 16.08
C ILE A 210 -21.53 -9.23 15.02
N TRP A 211 -20.49 -9.90 14.51
CA TRP A 211 -20.66 -10.98 13.54
C TRP A 211 -21.43 -12.17 14.11
N MET A 212 -21.20 -12.52 15.39
CA MET A 212 -21.98 -13.56 16.04
C MET A 212 -23.46 -13.17 16.16
N ASN A 213 -23.79 -11.93 16.50
CA ASN A 213 -25.16 -11.46 16.52
C ASN A 213 -25.80 -11.51 15.11
N ILE A 214 -25.07 -11.19 14.06
CA ILE A 214 -25.56 -11.33 12.67
C ILE A 214 -25.91 -12.80 12.38
N LEU A 215 -25.01 -13.73 12.72
CA LEU A 215 -25.24 -15.15 12.50
C LEU A 215 -26.43 -15.69 13.31
N LEU A 216 -26.62 -15.26 14.56
CA LEU A 216 -27.76 -15.64 15.39
C LEU A 216 -29.09 -15.19 14.79
N ASN A 217 -29.12 -14.04 14.10
CA ASN A 217 -30.31 -13.48 13.47
C ASN A 217 -30.43 -13.86 11.98
N SER A 218 -29.57 -14.71 11.46
CA SER A 218 -29.56 -15.14 10.05
C SER A 218 -29.46 -16.64 9.96
N ASP A 219 -30.57 -17.33 10.17
CA ASP A 219 -30.61 -18.77 10.03
C ASP A 219 -30.15 -19.21 8.63
N GLY A 220 -29.46 -20.34 8.57
CA GLY A 220 -28.96 -20.86 7.30
C GLY A 220 -27.77 -20.10 6.72
N SER A 221 -27.07 -19.26 7.51
CA SER A 221 -25.84 -18.56 7.09
C SER A 221 -24.58 -19.12 7.74
N VAL A 222 -23.43 -18.80 7.11
CA VAL A 222 -22.08 -19.13 7.59
C VAL A 222 -21.18 -17.90 7.51
N LEU A 223 -20.12 -17.85 8.30
CA LEU A 223 -19.05 -16.86 8.20
C LEU A 223 -17.80 -17.50 7.64
N TRP A 224 -17.34 -17.03 6.49
CA TRP A 224 -16.17 -17.53 5.79
C TRP A 224 -14.97 -16.60 6.00
N LEU A 225 -13.89 -17.14 6.56
CA LEU A 225 -12.67 -16.44 6.91
C LEU A 225 -11.45 -17.10 6.24
N ILE A 226 -10.36 -16.35 6.10
CA ILE A 226 -9.07 -16.88 5.64
C ILE A 226 -8.10 -16.97 6.81
N SER A 227 -7.56 -18.17 7.07
CA SER A 227 -6.45 -18.38 8.00
C SER A 227 -5.79 -19.73 7.79
N LYS A 228 -4.44 -19.77 7.83
CA LYS A 228 -3.66 -21.03 7.94
C LYS A 228 -3.38 -21.43 9.38
N ASN A 229 -3.55 -20.51 10.34
CA ASN A 229 -3.18 -20.73 11.72
C ASN A 229 -4.25 -21.54 12.45
N ILE A 230 -3.89 -22.74 12.88
CA ILE A 230 -4.79 -23.68 13.56
C ILE A 230 -5.32 -23.08 14.86
N SER A 231 -4.45 -22.51 15.70
CA SER A 231 -4.86 -21.93 16.99
C SER A 231 -5.85 -20.78 16.81
N VAL A 232 -5.71 -19.98 15.74
CA VAL A 232 -6.69 -18.93 15.42
C VAL A 232 -8.04 -19.54 15.07
N LYS A 233 -8.06 -20.60 14.24
CA LYS A 233 -9.30 -21.32 13.87
C LYS A 233 -10.02 -21.85 15.10
N GLU A 234 -9.28 -22.47 16.01
CA GLU A 234 -9.82 -23.05 17.26
C GLU A 234 -10.34 -21.97 18.21
N ASN A 235 -9.57 -20.90 18.41
CA ASN A 235 -9.96 -19.78 19.28
C ASN A 235 -11.25 -19.11 18.79
N LEU A 236 -11.34 -18.78 17.47
CA LEU A 236 -12.54 -18.16 16.93
C LEU A 236 -13.77 -19.07 16.99
N ARG A 237 -13.61 -20.38 16.80
CA ARG A 237 -14.70 -21.35 17.01
C ARG A 237 -15.12 -21.43 18.48
N THR A 238 -14.17 -21.37 19.40
CA THR A 238 -14.45 -21.35 20.84
C THR A 238 -15.22 -20.09 21.21
N GLU A 239 -14.82 -18.92 20.73
CA GLU A 239 -15.54 -17.67 20.95
C GLU A 239 -16.93 -17.67 20.30
N ALA A 240 -17.08 -18.27 19.12
CA ALA A 240 -18.39 -18.44 18.47
C ALA A 240 -19.34 -19.27 19.36
N LYS A 241 -18.86 -20.38 19.91
CA LYS A 241 -19.63 -21.21 20.84
C LYS A 241 -20.06 -20.46 22.09
N LYS A 242 -19.13 -19.66 22.69
CA LYS A 242 -19.47 -18.78 23.82
C LYS A 242 -20.54 -17.74 23.46
N GLY A 243 -20.52 -17.25 22.24
CA GLY A 243 -21.52 -16.33 21.69
C GLY A 243 -22.83 -17.00 21.26
N GLY A 244 -23.02 -18.30 21.50
CA GLY A 244 -24.24 -19.04 21.16
C GLY A 244 -24.33 -19.47 19.68
N VAL A 245 -23.27 -19.32 18.90
CA VAL A 245 -23.22 -19.73 17.49
C VAL A 245 -22.56 -21.09 17.37
N ASP A 246 -23.16 -21.99 16.56
CA ASP A 246 -22.53 -23.27 16.21
C ASP A 246 -21.15 -23.03 15.58
N PRO A 247 -20.05 -23.56 16.16
CA PRO A 247 -18.69 -23.41 15.63
C PRO A 247 -18.53 -23.87 14.17
N ASN A 248 -19.35 -24.81 13.70
CA ASN A 248 -19.34 -25.29 12.32
C ASN A 248 -19.83 -24.25 11.31
N ARG A 249 -20.48 -23.18 11.77
CA ARG A 249 -20.85 -22.03 10.94
C ARG A 249 -19.67 -21.07 10.67
N ILE A 250 -18.51 -21.29 11.32
CA ILE A 250 -17.29 -20.55 11.06
C ILE A 250 -16.39 -21.39 10.16
N ILE A 251 -16.38 -21.06 8.88
CA ILE A 251 -15.66 -21.77 7.83
C ILE A 251 -14.33 -21.07 7.57
N PHE A 252 -13.29 -21.86 7.39
CA PHE A 252 -11.94 -21.32 7.10
C PHE A 252 -11.40 -21.92 5.80
N SER A 253 -10.80 -21.06 4.98
CA SER A 253 -9.98 -21.45 3.84
C SER A 253 -8.55 -20.98 4.02
N ASP A 254 -7.65 -21.64 3.33
CA ASP A 254 -6.27 -21.15 3.16
C ASP A 254 -6.25 -20.03 2.12
N PRO A 255 -5.29 -19.08 2.22
CA PRO A 255 -5.04 -18.11 1.17
C PRO A 255 -4.73 -18.79 -0.16
N ILE A 256 -5.31 -18.29 -1.22
CA ILE A 256 -5.08 -18.73 -2.61
C ILE A 256 -4.31 -17.65 -3.37
N ASP A 257 -3.89 -17.93 -4.59
CA ASP A 257 -3.22 -16.95 -5.45
C ASP A 257 -4.14 -15.76 -5.73
N ILE A 258 -3.52 -14.58 -5.94
CA ILE A 258 -4.27 -13.32 -6.06
C ILE A 258 -5.16 -13.28 -7.30
N GLU A 259 -4.78 -14.01 -8.34
CA GLU A 259 -5.56 -14.16 -9.57
C GLU A 259 -6.82 -15.00 -9.34
N ASP A 260 -6.78 -15.92 -8.37
CA ASP A 260 -7.87 -16.84 -7.97
C ASP A 260 -8.76 -16.22 -6.88
N HIS A 261 -8.31 -15.14 -6.24
CA HIS A 261 -9.00 -14.45 -5.15
C HIS A 261 -9.92 -13.38 -5.74
#